data_194c7e41f641945471dddc2ee5c4a8ba
#
_entry.id   194c7e41f641945471dddc2ee5c4a8ba
#
_cell.length_a   1.000
_cell.length_b   1.000
_cell.length_c   1.000
_cell.angle_alpha   90.00
_cell.angle_beta   90.00
_cell.angle_gamma   90.00
#
_symmetry.space_group_name_H-M   'P 1'
#
loop_
_entity.id
_entity.type
_entity.pdbx_description
1 polymer ?
#
loop_
_entity_poly.entity_id
_entity_poly.type
_entity_poly.pdbx_seq_one_letter_code
_entity_poly.pdbx_strand_id
1 'polypeptide(L)'
;MANRGTAALVIAFLLVAAITLADAAPPASQLICKKAYGIKERETCFAVAQTTGLPLKKFLRFNPNINCDNLFIGQWVCLSAVRA
;
A
#
# COMPACT_ATOMS: atom_id res chain seq x y z
N MET A 1 27.97 41.86 -9.28
CA MET A 1 26.66 41.33 -9.41
C MET A 1 26.57 39.84 -9.16
N ALA A 2 27.51 39.30 -8.44
CA ALA A 2 27.53 37.90 -8.07
C ALA A 2 26.31 37.49 -7.23
N ASN A 3 25.69 38.47 -6.57
CA ASN A 3 24.54 38.18 -5.69
C ASN A 3 23.32 37.64 -6.40
N ARG A 4 23.19 37.94 -7.69
CA ARG A 4 22.02 37.49 -8.45
C ARG A 4 22.05 35.97 -8.66
N GLY A 5 23.23 35.44 -8.96
CA GLY A 5 23.40 34.02 -9.16
C GLY A 5 23.15 33.26 -7.87
N THR A 6 23.62 33.79 -6.77
CA THR A 6 23.43 33.16 -5.46
C THR A 6 21.95 33.12 -5.08
N ALA A 7 21.22 34.20 -5.32
CA ALA A 7 19.79 34.25 -5.03
C ALA A 7 19.03 33.20 -5.85
N ALA A 8 19.35 33.06 -7.13
CA ALA A 8 18.70 32.07 -7.98
C ALA A 8 18.92 30.64 -7.49
N LEU A 9 20.13 30.34 -7.04
CA LEU A 9 20.47 29.04 -6.53
C LEU A 9 19.66 28.70 -5.25
N VAL A 10 19.50 29.68 -4.37
CA VAL A 10 18.74 29.51 -3.15
C VAL A 10 17.29 29.22 -3.46
N ILE A 11 16.69 29.93 -4.40
CA ILE A 11 15.31 29.69 -4.80
C ILE A 11 15.12 28.28 -5.35
N ALA A 12 16.01 27.83 -6.20
CA ALA A 12 15.96 26.50 -6.77
C ALA A 12 16.01 25.43 -5.68
N PHE A 13 16.87 25.64 -4.69
CA PHE A 13 16.99 24.70 -3.57
C PHE A 13 15.68 24.60 -2.77
N LEU A 14 15.02 25.71 -2.53
CA LEU A 14 13.75 25.72 -1.80
C LEU A 14 12.66 24.97 -2.55
N LEU A 15 12.62 25.07 -3.86
CA LEU A 15 11.66 24.34 -4.68
C LEU A 15 11.86 22.83 -4.56
N VAL A 16 13.09 22.38 -4.57
CA VAL A 16 13.39 20.96 -4.41
C VAL A 16 12.94 20.45 -3.05
N ALA A 17 13.18 21.22 -2.00
CA ALA A 17 12.74 20.85 -0.66
C ALA A 17 11.23 20.74 -0.56
N ALA A 18 10.49 21.62 -1.20
CA ALA A 18 9.03 21.58 -1.20
C ALA A 18 8.51 20.31 -1.89
N ILE A 19 9.10 19.92 -3.00
CA ILE A 19 8.73 18.71 -3.71
C ILE A 19 8.97 17.47 -2.83
N THR A 20 10.10 17.42 -2.14
CA THR A 20 10.43 16.33 -1.26
C THR A 20 9.41 16.18 -0.14
N LEU A 21 8.96 17.28 0.43
CA LEU A 21 7.95 17.24 1.48
C LEU A 21 6.61 16.72 0.97
N ALA A 22 6.23 17.09 -0.25
CA ALA A 22 5.00 16.59 -0.85
C ALA A 22 5.05 15.07 -1.05
N ASP A 23 6.20 14.55 -1.48
CA ASP A 23 6.37 13.12 -1.69
C ASP A 23 6.42 12.34 -0.39
N ALA A 24 6.78 13.00 0.70
CA ALA A 24 6.90 12.36 1.99
C ALA A 24 5.56 12.23 2.72
N ALA A 25 4.47 12.67 2.12
CA ALA A 25 3.16 12.54 2.74
C ALA A 25 2.86 11.05 2.99
N PRO A 26 2.46 10.68 4.20
CA PRO A 26 2.23 9.26 4.51
C PRO A 26 1.05 8.73 3.72
N PRO A 27 1.16 7.53 3.16
CA PRO A 27 0.03 6.92 2.48
C PRO A 27 -1.08 6.61 3.47
N ALA A 28 -2.30 6.98 3.11
CA ALA A 28 -3.47 6.72 3.95
C ALA A 28 -3.80 5.23 4.02
N SER A 29 -3.17 4.44 3.18
CA SER A 29 -3.46 3.02 3.02
C SER A 29 -2.46 2.10 3.72
N GLN A 30 -1.63 2.62 4.60
CA GLN A 30 -0.66 1.78 5.29
C GLN A 30 -1.37 0.86 6.28
N LEU A 31 -1.33 -0.43 6.01
CA LEU A 31 -2.00 -1.45 6.82
C LEU A 31 -0.98 -2.38 7.45
N ILE A 32 -1.28 -2.78 8.68
CA ILE A 32 -0.51 -3.81 9.38
C ILE A 32 -1.38 -5.06 9.44
N CYS A 33 -0.92 -6.13 8.82
CA CYS A 33 -1.65 -7.38 8.82
C CYS A 33 -1.52 -8.07 10.17
N LYS A 34 -2.64 -8.39 10.79
CA LYS A 34 -2.68 -9.08 12.08
C LYS A 34 -2.85 -10.58 11.94
N LYS A 35 -3.43 -11.04 10.84
CA LYS A 35 -3.66 -12.46 10.61
C LYS A 35 -3.44 -12.76 9.14
N ALA A 36 -2.44 -13.58 8.85
CA ALA A 36 -2.09 -13.98 7.49
C ALA A 36 -2.59 -15.39 7.20
N TYR A 37 -2.86 -15.67 5.94
CA TYR A 37 -3.35 -16.95 5.48
C TYR A 37 -2.64 -17.32 4.18
N GLY A 38 -2.21 -18.57 4.07
CA GLY A 38 -1.55 -19.07 2.86
C GLY A 38 -2.57 -19.68 1.90
N ILE A 39 -2.57 -19.24 0.66
CA ILE A 39 -3.47 -19.74 -0.38
C ILE A 39 -3.18 -21.20 -0.65
N LYS A 40 -4.24 -22.01 -0.67
CA LYS A 40 -4.18 -23.42 -0.99
C LYS A 40 -4.63 -23.65 -2.43
N GLU A 41 -4.46 -24.88 -2.90
CA GLU A 41 -4.83 -25.23 -4.26
C GLU A 41 -6.29 -24.94 -4.53
N ARG A 42 -6.57 -24.34 -5.69
CA ARG A 42 -7.92 -24.02 -6.19
C ARG A 42 -8.67 -22.98 -5.37
N GLU A 43 -8.00 -22.26 -4.50
CA GLU A 43 -8.66 -21.21 -3.74
C GLU A 43 -8.70 -19.91 -4.55
N THR A 44 -9.85 -19.24 -4.47
CA THR A 44 -10.06 -17.92 -5.05
C THR A 44 -10.26 -16.91 -3.93
N CYS A 45 -10.24 -15.62 -4.26
CA CYS A 45 -10.53 -14.59 -3.27
C CYS A 45 -11.89 -14.83 -2.60
N PHE A 46 -12.90 -15.16 -3.39
CA PHE A 46 -14.24 -15.42 -2.87
C PHE A 46 -14.24 -16.65 -1.96
N ALA A 47 -13.60 -17.73 -2.38
CA ALA A 47 -13.55 -18.95 -1.59
C ALA A 47 -12.85 -18.75 -0.26
N VAL A 48 -11.73 -18.03 -0.27
CA VAL A 48 -10.98 -17.74 0.96
C VAL A 48 -11.82 -16.87 1.90
N ALA A 49 -12.47 -15.84 1.36
CA ALA A 49 -13.32 -14.97 2.17
C ALA A 49 -14.46 -15.77 2.79
N GLN A 50 -15.10 -16.62 2.01
CA GLN A 50 -16.23 -17.43 2.47
C GLN A 50 -15.79 -18.42 3.54
N THR A 51 -14.69 -19.13 3.32
CA THR A 51 -14.18 -20.13 4.28
C THR A 51 -13.77 -19.49 5.60
N THR A 52 -13.24 -18.27 5.55
CA THR A 52 -12.79 -17.58 6.77
C THR A 52 -13.87 -16.73 7.41
N GLY A 53 -15.08 -16.71 6.84
CA GLY A 53 -16.19 -15.93 7.39
C GLY A 53 -16.08 -14.43 7.16
N LEU A 54 -15.25 -14.00 6.20
CA LEU A 54 -15.03 -12.60 5.91
C LEU A 54 -15.87 -12.17 4.71
N PRO A 55 -16.57 -11.03 4.76
CA PRO A 55 -17.17 -10.48 3.55
C PRO A 55 -16.10 -10.21 2.51
N LEU A 56 -16.38 -10.53 1.26
CA LEU A 56 -15.42 -10.34 0.18
C LEU A 56 -14.91 -8.91 0.10
N LYS A 57 -15.81 -7.96 0.27
CA LYS A 57 -15.45 -6.54 0.25
C LYS A 57 -14.40 -6.21 1.31
N LYS A 58 -14.53 -6.78 2.49
CA LYS A 58 -13.60 -6.57 3.58
C LYS A 58 -12.27 -7.28 3.32
N PHE A 59 -12.33 -8.48 2.76
CA PHE A 59 -11.13 -9.21 2.36
C PHE A 59 -10.31 -8.41 1.34
N LEU A 60 -10.96 -7.84 0.33
CA LEU A 60 -10.28 -7.03 -0.67
C LEU A 60 -9.70 -5.75 -0.06
N ARG A 61 -10.36 -5.19 0.94
CA ARG A 61 -9.84 -4.02 1.64
C ARG A 61 -8.55 -4.33 2.38
N PHE A 62 -8.45 -5.52 2.96
CA PHE A 62 -7.23 -5.93 3.65
C PHE A 62 -6.11 -6.33 2.69
N ASN A 63 -6.43 -6.57 1.42
CA ASN A 63 -5.47 -6.99 0.40
C ASN A 63 -5.59 -6.10 -0.83
N PRO A 64 -5.25 -4.81 -0.72
CA PRO A 64 -5.56 -3.84 -1.78
C PRO A 64 -4.86 -4.11 -3.11
N ASN A 65 -3.75 -4.84 -3.10
CA ASN A 65 -3.00 -5.12 -4.32
C ASN A 65 -3.19 -6.54 -4.83
N ILE A 66 -4.18 -7.26 -4.29
CA ILE A 66 -4.38 -8.66 -4.66
C ILE A 66 -4.97 -8.77 -6.07
N ASN A 67 -4.48 -9.75 -6.83
CA ASN A 67 -5.04 -10.10 -8.12
C ASN A 67 -5.82 -11.40 -7.96
N CYS A 68 -7.14 -11.28 -7.82
CA CYS A 68 -8.01 -12.42 -7.58
C CYS A 68 -8.07 -13.40 -8.74
N ASP A 69 -7.69 -12.95 -9.94
CA ASP A 69 -7.68 -13.80 -11.12
C ASP A 69 -6.38 -14.59 -11.27
N ASN A 70 -5.42 -14.34 -10.42
CA ASN A 70 -4.09 -14.94 -10.56
C ASN A 70 -3.46 -15.23 -9.20
N LEU A 71 -4.18 -15.93 -8.34
CA LEU A 71 -3.65 -16.38 -7.06
C LEU A 71 -2.78 -17.61 -7.26
N PHE A 72 -1.73 -17.75 -6.46
CA PHE A 72 -0.85 -18.92 -6.52
C PHE A 72 -0.76 -19.60 -5.16
N ILE A 73 -0.49 -20.90 -5.18
CA ILE A 73 -0.38 -21.71 -3.96
C ILE A 73 0.77 -21.16 -3.11
N GLY A 74 0.48 -20.98 -1.82
CA GLY A 74 1.46 -20.44 -0.89
C GLY A 74 1.50 -18.93 -0.80
N GLN A 75 0.74 -18.25 -1.64
CA GLN A 75 0.65 -16.79 -1.58
C GLN A 75 0.03 -16.38 -0.24
N TRP A 76 0.67 -15.41 0.42
CA TRP A 76 0.13 -14.87 1.67
C TRP A 76 -0.90 -13.80 1.41
N VAL A 77 -2.03 -13.92 2.10
CA VAL A 77 -3.08 -12.92 2.08
C VAL A 77 -3.41 -12.53 3.51
N CYS A 78 -3.99 -11.36 3.68
CA CYS A 78 -4.32 -10.83 5.00
C CYS A 78 -5.80 -11.02 5.29
N LEU A 79 -6.10 -11.62 6.45
CA LEU A 79 -7.47 -11.83 6.90
C LEU A 79 -7.92 -10.77 7.91
N SER A 80 -6.99 -10.05 8.51
CA SER A 80 -7.30 -9.01 9.47
C SER A 80 -6.16 -8.00 9.46
N ALA A 81 -6.51 -6.74 9.30
CA ALA A 81 -5.52 -5.66 9.22
C ALA A 81 -6.00 -4.44 9.97
N VAL A 82 -5.06 -3.69 10.51
CA VAL A 82 -5.32 -2.41 11.17
C VAL A 82 -4.44 -1.35 10.54
N ARG A 83 -4.85 -0.11 10.65
CA ARG A 83 -4.06 1.01 10.17
C ARG A 83 -2.91 1.29 11.13
N ALA A 84 -1.77 1.54 10.51
CA ALA A 84 -0.59 1.93 11.27
C ALA A 84 -0.75 3.32 11.90
#